data_3f4381ffe411f8ea53a05c41019e38bb
#
_entry.id   3f4381ffe411f8ea53a05c41019e38bb
#
_cell.length_a   1.000
_cell.length_b   1.000
_cell.length_c   1.000
_cell.angle_alpha   90.00
_cell.angle_beta   90.00
_cell.angle_gamma   90.00
#
_symmetry.space_group_name_H-M   'P 1'
#
loop_
_entity.id
_entity.type
_entity.pdbx_description
1 polymer ?
#
loop_
_entity_poly.entity_id
_entity_poly.type
_entity_poly.pdbx_seq_one_letter_code
_entity_poly.pdbx_strand_id
1 'polypeptide(L)'
;LERYNGPVLFEAPAAAEILAQQFAPRLLAFREPVSDDPRFDLFIGQTMSQMGLGSFADRLGSRVLPDFLDVTDDPRPRDFRGAPLLGGQAVDDDGVVPRATLLVERGVLRALLATRVPARGAPRSTGSRREWGGPAPSNLVVAATRSAGEAQLRRDLLERARARGLDHAVVVRRVGPAAASTALSRLAAQMGGGAEPGGSALAEVWRVFADGREELLRGVEIAEMPPAAFKDIAAAGDRPAVWSGEFMMGAAHGLGPGASVGSEQPVVSCVAPALLFEELSLVGARGPFPAPPVTPSPLAGR
;
A
#
# COMPACT_ATOMS: atom_id res chain seq x y z
N LEU A 1 -11.24 10.85 16.52
CA LEU A 1 -9.82 10.65 16.86
C LEU A 1 -9.07 11.93 16.54
N GLU A 2 -8.49 12.62 17.51
CA GLU A 2 -7.67 13.80 17.21
C GLU A 2 -6.33 13.38 16.60
N ARG A 3 -5.60 12.54 17.29
CA ARG A 3 -4.34 11.92 16.84
C ARG A 3 -4.07 10.66 17.64
N TYR A 4 -3.54 9.65 16.99
CA TYR A 4 -3.06 8.43 17.60
C TYR A 4 -1.65 8.13 17.08
N ASN A 5 -0.71 7.90 17.98
CA ASN A 5 0.64 7.42 17.65
C ASN A 5 0.89 6.16 18.48
N GLY A 6 0.92 5.03 17.83
CA GLY A 6 1.08 3.77 18.54
C GLY A 6 0.96 2.54 17.64
N PRO A 7 0.92 1.34 18.26
CA PRO A 7 0.84 0.09 17.53
C PRO A 7 -0.50 -0.06 16.81
N VAL A 8 -0.45 -0.53 15.56
CA VAL A 8 -1.64 -0.74 14.72
C VAL A 8 -1.59 -2.14 14.13
N LEU A 9 -2.66 -2.88 14.31
CA LEU A 9 -2.86 -4.19 13.69
C LEU A 9 -3.75 -4.04 12.45
N PHE A 10 -3.20 -4.37 11.28
CA PHE A 10 -4.00 -4.59 10.08
C PHE A 10 -4.40 -6.05 10.00
N GLU A 11 -5.69 -6.34 9.96
CA GLU A 11 -6.18 -7.68 9.66
C GLU A 11 -5.79 -8.08 8.23
N ALA A 12 -5.74 -9.37 7.91
CA ALA A 12 -5.12 -9.86 6.68
C ALA A 12 -5.63 -9.19 5.39
N PRO A 13 -6.93 -8.95 5.17
CA PRO A 13 -7.40 -8.23 3.99
C PRO A 13 -6.89 -6.78 3.94
N ALA A 14 -6.93 -6.08 5.08
CA ALA A 14 -6.45 -4.70 5.18
C ALA A 14 -4.92 -4.62 5.04
N ALA A 15 -4.18 -5.61 5.54
CA ALA A 15 -2.74 -5.72 5.36
C ALA A 15 -2.37 -5.93 3.89
N ALA A 16 -3.08 -6.80 3.17
CA ALA A 16 -2.88 -7.01 1.75
C ALA A 16 -3.17 -5.73 0.95
N GLU A 17 -4.26 -5.03 1.27
CA GLU A 17 -4.63 -3.78 0.62
C GLU A 17 -3.61 -2.66 0.87
N ILE A 18 -3.19 -2.42 2.12
CA ILE A 18 -2.23 -1.35 2.41
C ILE A 18 -0.85 -1.64 1.82
N LEU A 19 -0.43 -2.91 1.75
CA LEU A 19 0.79 -3.30 1.07
C LEU A 19 0.71 -3.06 -0.43
N ALA A 20 -0.41 -3.39 -1.07
CA ALA A 20 -0.62 -3.11 -2.48
C ALA A 20 -0.59 -1.60 -2.77
N GLN A 21 -1.18 -0.78 -1.89
CA GLN A 21 -1.27 0.67 -2.08
C GLN A 21 0.00 1.43 -1.69
N GLN A 22 0.73 1.01 -0.64
CA GLN A 22 1.80 1.81 -0.05
C GLN A 22 3.19 1.19 -0.19
N PHE A 23 3.30 -0.14 -0.27
CA PHE A 23 4.58 -0.84 -0.37
C PHE A 23 4.91 -1.24 -1.80
N ALA A 24 3.95 -1.83 -2.53
CA ALA A 24 4.15 -2.29 -3.90
C ALA A 24 4.64 -1.19 -4.87
N PRO A 25 4.18 0.07 -4.81
CA PRO A 25 4.70 1.14 -5.64
C PRO A 25 6.22 1.35 -5.52
N ARG A 26 6.77 1.05 -4.34
CA ARG A 26 8.21 1.21 -4.07
C ARG A 26 9.07 0.10 -4.68
N LEU A 27 8.45 -1.02 -5.06
CA LEU A 27 9.09 -2.18 -5.69
C LEU A 27 9.22 -2.05 -7.21
N LEU A 28 8.84 -0.90 -7.78
CA LEU A 28 8.86 -0.64 -9.21
C LEU A 28 10.12 0.10 -9.63
N ALA A 29 10.71 -0.33 -10.72
CA ALA A 29 11.86 0.35 -11.32
C ALA A 29 11.39 1.21 -12.51
N PHE A 30 11.65 2.50 -12.40
CA PHE A 30 11.39 3.47 -13.46
C PHE A 30 12.70 4.01 -13.98
N ARG A 31 12.73 4.27 -15.29
CA ARG A 31 13.77 5.12 -15.84
C ARG A 31 13.50 6.55 -15.39
N GLU A 32 14.48 7.17 -14.79
CA GLU A 32 14.40 8.59 -14.44
C GLU A 32 14.09 9.39 -15.71
N PRO A 33 13.12 10.32 -15.67
CA PRO A 33 12.88 11.21 -16.78
C PRO A 33 14.17 11.98 -17.06
N VAL A 34 14.52 12.09 -18.33
CA VAL A 34 15.62 12.93 -18.77
C VAL A 34 14.98 14.10 -19.51
N SER A 35 15.06 15.28 -18.92
CA SER A 35 14.64 16.53 -19.58
C SER A 35 15.85 17.28 -20.11
N ASP A 36 15.63 18.28 -20.93
CA ASP A 36 16.68 19.18 -21.40
C ASP A 36 17.19 20.11 -20.27
N ASP A 37 16.49 20.15 -19.12
CA ASP A 37 16.87 20.92 -17.94
C ASP A 37 17.12 20.00 -16.72
N PRO A 38 18.39 19.78 -16.32
CA PRO A 38 18.74 18.97 -15.15
C PRO A 38 18.12 19.46 -13.83
N ARG A 39 17.72 20.73 -13.74
CA ARG A 39 17.07 21.29 -12.54
C ARG A 39 15.64 20.79 -12.43
N PHE A 40 14.96 20.60 -13.57
CA PHE A 40 13.63 20.03 -13.62
C PHE A 40 13.64 18.55 -13.20
N ASP A 41 14.63 17.79 -13.68
CA ASP A 41 14.81 16.38 -13.28
C ASP A 41 15.05 16.25 -11.77
N LEU A 42 15.90 17.12 -11.21
CA LEU A 42 16.15 17.16 -9.77
C LEU A 42 14.88 17.53 -8.98
N PHE A 43 14.13 18.51 -9.46
CA PHE A 43 12.85 18.93 -8.84
C PHE A 43 11.83 17.80 -8.85
N ILE A 44 11.64 17.13 -9.98
CA ILE A 44 10.72 15.97 -10.09
C ILE A 44 11.17 14.83 -9.16
N GLY A 45 12.45 14.48 -9.17
CA GLY A 45 13.00 13.43 -8.30
C GLY A 45 12.80 13.73 -6.81
N GLN A 46 13.05 14.96 -6.38
CA GLN A 46 12.83 15.40 -5.01
C GLN A 46 11.33 15.37 -4.65
N THR A 47 10.47 15.86 -5.53
CA THR A 47 9.01 15.89 -5.33
C THR A 47 8.47 14.46 -5.19
N MET A 48 8.85 13.55 -6.07
CA MET A 48 8.45 12.15 -6.01
C MET A 48 8.94 11.47 -4.72
N SER A 49 10.16 11.75 -4.31
CA SER A 49 10.72 11.24 -3.06
C SER A 49 9.97 11.75 -1.83
N GLN A 50 9.66 13.05 -1.79
CA GLN A 50 8.90 13.68 -0.69
C GLN A 50 7.47 13.15 -0.62
N MET A 51 6.87 12.81 -1.75
CA MET A 51 5.55 12.18 -1.82
C MET A 51 5.55 10.71 -1.38
N GLY A 52 6.71 10.16 -1.01
CA GLY A 52 6.81 8.73 -0.67
C GLY A 52 6.66 7.78 -1.86
N LEU A 53 6.65 8.31 -3.07
CA LEU A 53 6.53 7.56 -4.33
C LEU A 53 7.91 7.12 -4.87
N GLY A 54 8.99 7.40 -4.15
CA GLY A 54 10.34 7.00 -4.52
C GLY A 54 10.48 5.48 -4.58
N SER A 55 10.99 4.98 -5.70
CA SER A 55 11.39 3.59 -5.85
C SER A 55 12.47 3.21 -4.83
N PHE A 56 12.49 1.93 -4.45
CA PHE A 56 13.59 1.37 -3.66
C PHE A 56 14.84 1.05 -4.51
N ALA A 57 15.02 1.63 -5.69
CA ALA A 57 16.17 1.36 -6.55
C ALA A 57 17.52 1.54 -5.84
N ASP A 58 17.63 2.54 -4.96
CA ASP A 58 18.82 2.80 -4.14
C ASP A 58 18.94 1.90 -2.90
N ARG A 59 17.95 1.03 -2.67
CA ARG A 59 17.89 0.15 -1.51
C ARG A 59 18.08 -1.33 -1.85
N LEU A 60 18.46 -1.64 -3.09
CA LEU A 60 18.82 -3.02 -3.46
C LEU A 60 19.93 -3.54 -2.54
N GLY A 61 19.74 -4.75 -2.01
CA GLY A 61 20.60 -5.36 -1.01
C GLY A 61 20.38 -4.84 0.42
N SER A 62 19.54 -3.85 0.62
CA SER A 62 19.21 -3.32 1.95
C SER A 62 17.92 -3.94 2.51
N ARG A 63 17.80 -3.92 3.84
CA ARG A 63 16.60 -4.34 4.54
C ARG A 63 15.47 -3.32 4.36
N VAL A 64 14.32 -3.79 3.88
CA VAL A 64 13.09 -2.99 3.66
C VAL A 64 11.89 -3.53 4.45
N LEU A 65 11.97 -4.78 4.92
CA LEU A 65 11.00 -5.48 5.77
C LEU A 65 11.72 -6.20 6.91
N PRO A 66 11.02 -6.69 7.94
CA PRO A 66 11.59 -7.61 8.93
C PRO A 66 12.11 -8.90 8.28
N ASP A 67 13.02 -9.58 8.96
CA ASP A 67 13.69 -10.81 8.48
C ASP A 67 12.76 -12.02 8.35
N PHE A 68 11.57 -11.94 8.90
CA PHE A 68 10.58 -13.00 8.80
C PHE A 68 9.58 -12.81 7.64
N LEU A 69 9.75 -11.78 6.81
CA LEU A 69 8.88 -11.54 5.65
C LEU A 69 9.64 -11.68 4.33
N ASP A 70 9.04 -12.44 3.43
CA ASP A 70 9.42 -12.58 2.03
C ASP A 70 8.34 -11.99 1.13
N VAL A 71 8.73 -11.44 -0.02
CA VAL A 71 7.78 -10.90 -1.01
C VAL A 71 8.15 -11.42 -2.39
N THR A 72 7.19 -12.06 -3.05
CA THR A 72 7.32 -12.54 -4.41
C THR A 72 6.18 -12.00 -5.26
N ASP A 73 6.45 -11.54 -6.47
CA ASP A 73 5.44 -11.32 -7.50
C ASP A 73 5.38 -12.53 -8.43
N ASP A 74 4.23 -13.19 -8.53
CA ASP A 74 4.05 -14.35 -9.42
C ASP A 74 2.78 -14.20 -10.28
N PRO A 75 2.92 -13.96 -11.58
CA PRO A 75 1.80 -13.77 -12.49
C PRO A 75 1.07 -15.08 -12.88
N ARG A 76 1.60 -16.25 -12.54
CA ARG A 76 1.13 -17.54 -13.03
C ARG A 76 -0.08 -18.12 -12.29
N PRO A 77 -0.14 -18.08 -10.93
CA PRO A 77 -1.27 -18.62 -10.20
C PRO A 77 -2.56 -17.85 -10.53
N ARG A 78 -3.66 -18.59 -10.60
CA ARG A 78 -5.01 -18.04 -10.81
C ARG A 78 -5.85 -18.02 -9.55
N ASP A 79 -5.38 -18.68 -8.52
CA ASP A 79 -6.00 -18.68 -7.21
C ASP A 79 -4.96 -18.82 -6.09
N PHE A 80 -5.36 -18.44 -4.89
CA PHE A 80 -4.65 -18.70 -3.66
C PHE A 80 -5.62 -19.33 -2.66
N ARG A 81 -5.46 -20.63 -2.42
CA ARG A 81 -6.31 -21.42 -1.50
C ARG A 81 -7.81 -21.31 -1.86
N GLY A 82 -8.13 -21.29 -3.15
CA GLY A 82 -9.50 -21.16 -3.65
C GLY A 82 -10.02 -19.73 -3.81
N ALA A 83 -9.28 -18.71 -3.36
CA ALA A 83 -9.62 -17.32 -3.63
C ALA A 83 -8.99 -16.87 -4.97
N PRO A 84 -9.74 -16.26 -5.91
CA PRO A 84 -9.23 -15.89 -7.22
C PRO A 84 -8.16 -14.81 -7.13
N LEU A 85 -7.11 -14.94 -7.96
CA LEU A 85 -6.08 -13.94 -8.19
C LEU A 85 -6.30 -13.29 -9.55
N LEU A 86 -6.44 -11.98 -9.58
CA LEU A 86 -6.84 -11.22 -10.77
C LEU A 86 -5.65 -10.54 -11.49
N GLY A 87 -4.48 -10.47 -10.84
CA GLY A 87 -3.31 -9.76 -11.38
C GLY A 87 -2.51 -10.54 -12.42
N GLY A 88 -2.84 -11.81 -12.67
CA GLY A 88 -2.08 -12.67 -13.57
C GLY A 88 -2.18 -12.29 -15.05
N GLN A 89 -1.08 -12.43 -15.78
CA GLN A 89 -1.01 -12.21 -17.22
C GLN A 89 -0.11 -13.26 -17.88
N ALA A 90 -0.41 -13.58 -19.13
CA ALA A 90 0.37 -14.53 -19.92
C ALA A 90 1.58 -13.87 -20.60
N VAL A 91 1.41 -12.64 -21.04
CA VAL A 91 2.41 -11.79 -21.70
C VAL A 91 2.17 -10.35 -21.23
N ASP A 92 3.22 -9.61 -20.97
CA ASP A 92 3.11 -8.19 -20.64
C ASP A 92 2.93 -7.32 -21.91
N ASP A 93 2.66 -6.03 -21.75
CA ASP A 93 2.40 -5.13 -22.86
C ASP A 93 3.67 -4.77 -23.69
N ASP A 94 4.83 -5.23 -23.26
CA ASP A 94 6.07 -5.23 -24.06
C ASP A 94 6.29 -6.54 -24.83
N GLY A 95 5.38 -7.51 -24.75
CA GLY A 95 5.52 -8.83 -25.33
C GLY A 95 6.45 -9.77 -24.58
N VAL A 96 6.74 -9.49 -23.29
CA VAL A 96 7.61 -10.31 -22.47
C VAL A 96 6.75 -11.29 -21.66
N VAL A 97 7.12 -12.57 -21.68
CA VAL A 97 6.50 -13.59 -20.80
C VAL A 97 6.94 -13.33 -19.36
N PRO A 98 6.00 -12.99 -18.46
CA PRO A 98 6.34 -12.67 -17.09
C PRO A 98 6.69 -13.94 -16.30
N ARG A 99 7.48 -13.78 -15.25
CA ARG A 99 7.95 -14.86 -14.39
C ARG A 99 7.89 -14.50 -12.92
N ALA A 100 7.81 -15.51 -12.08
CA ALA A 100 7.92 -15.27 -10.64
C ALA A 100 9.23 -14.54 -10.31
N THR A 101 9.11 -13.45 -9.56
CA THR A 101 10.23 -12.61 -9.17
C THR A 101 10.27 -12.48 -7.66
N LEU A 102 11.32 -13.00 -7.03
CA LEU A 102 11.58 -12.81 -5.60
C LEU A 102 12.07 -11.37 -5.40
N LEU A 103 11.19 -10.52 -4.85
CA LEU A 103 11.44 -9.10 -4.65
C LEU A 103 12.15 -8.83 -3.32
N VAL A 104 11.67 -9.48 -2.26
CA VAL A 104 12.25 -9.35 -0.91
C VAL A 104 12.47 -10.76 -0.35
N GLU A 105 13.70 -11.02 0.12
CA GLU A 105 14.09 -12.26 0.76
C GLU A 105 14.56 -11.97 2.18
N ARG A 106 13.91 -12.56 3.17
CA ARG A 106 14.19 -12.32 4.60
C ARG A 106 14.36 -10.83 4.93
N GLY A 107 13.40 -10.04 4.44
CA GLY A 107 13.35 -8.59 4.62
C GLY A 107 14.33 -7.79 3.76
N VAL A 108 15.22 -8.43 2.98
CA VAL A 108 16.22 -7.77 2.14
C VAL A 108 15.71 -7.66 0.71
N LEU A 109 15.72 -6.46 0.15
CA LEU A 109 15.32 -6.20 -1.24
C LEU A 109 16.31 -6.85 -2.21
N ARG A 110 15.80 -7.74 -3.08
CA ARG A 110 16.60 -8.49 -4.06
C ARG A 110 16.40 -8.03 -5.49
N ALA A 111 15.17 -7.63 -5.83
CA ALA A 111 14.81 -7.24 -7.18
C ALA A 111 13.73 -6.17 -7.17
N LEU A 112 13.53 -5.55 -8.31
CA LEU A 112 12.44 -4.64 -8.62
C LEU A 112 11.68 -5.13 -9.84
N LEU A 113 10.41 -4.81 -9.93
CA LEU A 113 9.60 -5.03 -11.12
C LEU A 113 9.95 -4.00 -12.19
N ALA A 114 10.17 -4.45 -13.42
CA ALA A 114 10.66 -3.62 -14.51
C ALA A 114 10.04 -3.97 -15.84
N THR A 115 9.99 -2.99 -16.73
CA THR A 115 9.64 -3.13 -18.14
C THR A 115 10.89 -3.44 -19.00
N ARG A 116 10.73 -3.49 -20.32
CA ARG A 116 11.88 -3.60 -21.24
C ARG A 116 12.78 -2.36 -21.25
N VAL A 117 12.30 -1.24 -20.76
CA VAL A 117 13.13 -0.03 -20.61
C VAL A 117 14.05 -0.23 -19.42
N PRO A 118 15.39 -0.29 -19.62
CA PRO A 118 16.32 -0.45 -18.51
C PRO A 118 16.20 0.68 -17.51
N ALA A 119 16.13 0.33 -16.24
CA ALA A 119 16.07 1.28 -15.14
C ALA A 119 17.17 0.99 -14.11
N ARG A 120 17.43 1.95 -13.25
CA ARG A 120 18.42 1.79 -12.17
C ARG A 120 18.02 0.62 -11.27
N GLY A 121 18.95 -0.29 -11.03
CA GLY A 121 18.70 -1.49 -10.22
C GLY A 121 17.90 -2.59 -10.93
N ALA A 122 17.42 -2.36 -12.16
CA ALA A 122 16.65 -3.33 -12.94
C ALA A 122 17.02 -3.25 -14.43
N PRO A 123 18.17 -3.86 -14.82
CA PRO A 123 18.66 -3.77 -16.20
C PRO A 123 17.90 -4.66 -17.18
N ARG A 124 17.04 -5.56 -16.69
CA ARG A 124 16.27 -6.52 -17.49
C ARG A 124 14.80 -6.48 -17.10
N SER A 125 13.92 -6.70 -18.09
CA SER A 125 12.48 -6.82 -17.85
C SER A 125 12.15 -8.03 -16.97
N THR A 126 11.19 -7.83 -16.09
CA THR A 126 10.53 -8.89 -15.31
C THR A 126 9.22 -9.36 -15.96
N GLY A 127 8.81 -8.73 -17.08
CA GLY A 127 7.51 -8.97 -17.70
C GLY A 127 6.38 -8.28 -16.95
N SER A 128 6.63 -7.07 -16.49
CA SER A 128 5.68 -6.34 -15.62
C SER A 128 5.08 -5.11 -16.26
N ARG A 129 5.25 -4.89 -17.57
CA ARG A 129 4.65 -3.75 -18.29
C ARG A 129 3.13 -3.83 -18.27
N ARG A 130 2.47 -2.70 -18.01
CA ARG A 130 1.02 -2.53 -18.09
C ARG A 130 0.63 -1.34 -18.95
N GLU A 131 -0.62 -1.30 -19.41
CA GLU A 131 -1.18 -0.28 -20.35
C GLU A 131 -0.91 1.15 -19.92
N TRP A 132 -0.86 1.44 -18.63
CA TRP A 132 -0.53 2.77 -18.14
C TRP A 132 0.91 3.24 -18.48
N GLY A 133 1.71 2.37 -19.10
CA GLY A 133 3.03 2.72 -19.62
C GLY A 133 4.20 2.37 -18.69
N GLY A 134 3.97 1.85 -17.50
CA GLY A 134 4.98 1.48 -16.52
C GLY A 134 4.87 0.06 -16.00
N PRO A 135 5.77 -0.36 -15.09
CA PRO A 135 5.66 -1.63 -14.41
C PRO A 135 4.55 -1.61 -13.37
N ALA A 136 3.88 -2.74 -13.16
CA ALA A 136 3.00 -2.98 -12.03
C ALA A 136 3.15 -4.42 -11.53
N PRO A 137 2.81 -4.69 -10.26
CA PRO A 137 2.76 -6.05 -9.76
C PRO A 137 1.66 -6.85 -10.48
N SER A 138 1.80 -8.15 -10.41
CA SER A 138 0.79 -9.11 -10.84
C SER A 138 0.05 -9.64 -9.62
N ASN A 139 0.52 -10.75 -9.05
CA ASN A 139 0.04 -11.30 -7.80
C ASN A 139 1.18 -11.20 -6.78
N LEU A 140 1.12 -10.19 -5.95
CA LEU A 140 2.11 -9.95 -4.90
C LEU A 140 1.80 -10.85 -3.71
N VAL A 141 2.71 -11.74 -3.36
CA VAL A 141 2.56 -12.66 -2.24
C VAL A 141 3.55 -12.33 -1.15
N VAL A 142 3.04 -11.95 0.01
CA VAL A 142 3.81 -11.70 1.22
C VAL A 142 3.71 -12.91 2.13
N ALA A 143 4.81 -13.61 2.32
CA ALA A 143 4.91 -14.80 3.14
C ALA A 143 5.66 -14.50 4.44
N ALA A 144 5.16 -15.06 5.55
CA ALA A 144 5.82 -14.94 6.85
C ALA A 144 6.45 -16.28 7.23
N THR A 145 7.75 -16.29 7.52
CA THR A 145 8.47 -17.48 8.02
C THR A 145 8.25 -17.70 9.51
N ARG A 146 7.78 -16.67 10.22
CA ARG A 146 7.39 -16.68 11.62
C ARG A 146 6.06 -15.96 11.75
N SER A 147 5.05 -16.63 12.29
CA SER A 147 3.69 -16.11 12.39
C SER A 147 3.07 -16.43 13.75
N ALA A 148 2.04 -15.67 14.09
CA ALA A 148 1.25 -15.85 15.31
C ALA A 148 -0.24 -15.94 14.98
N GLY A 149 -0.99 -16.68 15.80
CA GLY A 149 -2.45 -16.69 15.67
C GLY A 149 -3.06 -15.36 16.07
N GLU A 150 -4.29 -15.11 15.62
CA GLU A 150 -5.01 -13.84 15.84
C GLU A 150 -5.06 -13.41 17.31
N ALA A 151 -5.37 -14.35 18.21
CA ALA A 151 -5.45 -14.07 19.64
C ALA A 151 -4.09 -13.62 20.22
N GLN A 152 -2.97 -14.14 19.71
CA GLN A 152 -1.65 -13.70 20.10
C GLN A 152 -1.34 -12.30 19.57
N LEU A 153 -1.64 -12.04 18.28
CA LEU A 153 -1.45 -10.71 17.72
C LEU A 153 -2.22 -9.63 18.48
N ARG A 154 -3.45 -9.94 18.91
CA ARG A 154 -4.25 -9.01 19.72
C ARG A 154 -3.65 -8.78 21.10
N ARG A 155 -3.11 -9.80 21.74
CA ARG A 155 -2.38 -9.63 23.02
C ARG A 155 -1.15 -8.76 22.84
N ASP A 156 -0.33 -9.06 21.84
CA ASP A 156 0.90 -8.32 21.54
C ASP A 156 0.59 -6.84 21.21
N LEU A 157 -0.49 -6.58 20.47
CA LEU A 157 -0.97 -5.24 20.18
C LEU A 157 -1.30 -4.46 21.46
N LEU A 158 -2.08 -5.04 22.35
CA LEU A 158 -2.50 -4.40 23.61
C LEU A 158 -1.33 -4.22 24.58
N GLU A 159 -0.40 -5.18 24.68
CA GLU A 159 0.81 -5.06 25.47
C GLU A 159 1.69 -3.89 25.01
N ARG A 160 1.88 -3.74 23.70
CA ARG A 160 2.65 -2.63 23.11
C ARG A 160 1.97 -1.29 23.35
N ALA A 161 0.63 -1.22 23.25
CA ALA A 161 -0.12 -0.01 23.56
C ALA A 161 0.06 0.38 25.04
N ARG A 162 -0.08 -0.57 25.96
CA ARG A 162 0.15 -0.34 27.40
C ARG A 162 1.57 0.12 27.70
N ALA A 163 2.58 -0.50 27.07
CA ALA A 163 3.98 -0.12 27.26
C ALA A 163 4.26 1.33 26.84
N ARG A 164 3.42 1.90 25.97
CA ARG A 164 3.46 3.32 25.56
C ARG A 164 2.53 4.23 26.37
N GLY A 165 1.87 3.71 27.40
CA GLY A 165 0.92 4.46 28.21
C GLY A 165 -0.41 4.76 27.52
N LEU A 166 -0.75 4.03 26.44
CA LEU A 166 -2.01 4.17 25.73
C LEU A 166 -3.10 3.34 26.43
N ASP A 167 -4.30 3.90 26.51
CA ASP A 167 -5.48 3.25 27.09
C ASP A 167 -6.18 2.29 26.12
N HIS A 168 -5.86 2.39 24.83
CA HIS A 168 -6.40 1.56 23.77
C HIS A 168 -5.35 1.31 22.68
N ALA A 169 -5.63 0.34 21.84
CA ALA A 169 -4.91 0.07 20.61
C ALA A 169 -5.84 0.23 19.40
N VAL A 170 -5.28 0.14 18.20
CA VAL A 170 -6.05 0.30 16.95
C VAL A 170 -5.93 -0.94 16.08
N VAL A 171 -7.08 -1.39 15.58
CA VAL A 171 -7.21 -2.46 14.58
C VAL A 171 -7.83 -1.89 13.31
N VAL A 172 -7.22 -2.16 12.16
CA VAL A 172 -7.74 -1.80 10.84
C VAL A 172 -8.25 -3.05 10.14
N ARG A 173 -9.54 -3.11 9.84
CA ARG A 173 -10.18 -4.22 9.14
C ARG A 173 -10.30 -3.98 7.64
N ARG A 174 -10.47 -2.71 7.24
CA ARG A 174 -10.53 -2.31 5.83
C ARG A 174 -9.80 -0.99 5.61
N VAL A 175 -9.03 -0.95 4.56
CA VAL A 175 -8.47 0.29 4.03
C VAL A 175 -9.49 0.88 3.06
N GLY A 176 -9.58 2.16 2.95
CA GLY A 176 -10.43 2.82 1.97
C GLY A 176 -9.81 2.77 0.57
N PRO A 177 -10.58 3.11 -0.45
CA PRO A 177 -10.02 3.26 -1.78
C PRO A 177 -8.80 4.18 -1.67
N ALA A 178 -7.71 3.77 -2.29
CA ALA A 178 -6.52 4.59 -2.35
C ALA A 178 -6.98 5.95 -2.87
N ALA A 179 -6.98 6.93 -2.00
CA ALA A 179 -7.10 8.26 -2.49
C ALA A 179 -5.85 8.42 -3.38
N ALA A 180 -6.02 8.25 -4.71
CA ALA A 180 -5.06 8.69 -5.74
C ALA A 180 -4.61 10.12 -5.45
N SER A 181 -5.24 10.65 -4.50
CA SER A 181 -5.31 12.02 -4.08
C SER A 181 -4.24 12.43 -3.09
N THR A 182 -3.64 11.61 -2.28
CA THR A 182 -2.83 12.21 -1.22
C THR A 182 -1.59 12.92 -1.74
N ALA A 183 -0.88 12.32 -2.68
CA ALA A 183 0.26 13.01 -3.26
C ALA A 183 -0.19 14.02 -4.32
N LEU A 184 -1.15 13.65 -5.17
CA LEU A 184 -1.67 14.53 -6.21
C LEU A 184 -2.55 15.64 -5.65
N SER A 185 -3.35 15.38 -4.59
CA SER A 185 -4.12 16.41 -3.89
C SER A 185 -3.23 17.37 -3.13
N ARG A 186 -2.14 16.90 -2.51
CA ARG A 186 -1.14 17.77 -1.88
C ARG A 186 -0.46 18.65 -2.92
N LEU A 187 -0.10 18.09 -4.08
CA LEU A 187 0.48 18.84 -5.18
C LEU A 187 -0.54 19.85 -5.74
N ALA A 188 -1.78 19.43 -5.98
CA ALA A 188 -2.85 20.31 -6.45
C ALA A 188 -3.17 21.42 -5.42
N ALA A 189 -3.17 21.11 -4.13
CA ALA A 189 -3.32 22.11 -3.06
C ALA A 189 -2.14 23.09 -3.01
N GLN A 190 -0.91 22.62 -3.22
CA GLN A 190 0.28 23.48 -3.33
C GLN A 190 0.27 24.36 -4.58
N MET A 191 -0.33 23.88 -5.68
CA MET A 191 -0.48 24.66 -6.93
C MET A 191 -1.73 25.56 -6.94
N GLY A 192 -2.41 25.75 -5.79
CA GLY A 192 -3.58 26.59 -5.68
C GLY A 192 -4.89 25.92 -6.12
N GLY A 193 -4.87 24.63 -6.38
CA GLY A 193 -6.07 23.82 -6.58
C GLY A 193 -6.76 23.57 -5.24
N GLY A 194 -8.06 23.84 -5.14
CA GLY A 194 -8.85 23.74 -3.91
C GLY A 194 -9.11 22.30 -3.42
N ALA A 195 -8.23 21.35 -3.71
CA ALA A 195 -8.32 20.00 -3.20
C ALA A 195 -7.66 19.93 -1.81
N GLU A 196 -8.44 19.60 -0.78
CA GLU A 196 -7.90 19.33 0.56
C GLU A 196 -6.94 18.14 0.51
N PRO A 197 -5.73 18.24 1.11
CA PRO A 197 -4.81 17.12 1.19
C PRO A 197 -5.38 16.05 2.11
N GLY A 198 -5.94 14.98 1.53
CA GLY A 198 -6.38 13.81 2.28
C GLY A 198 -5.24 12.85 2.59
N GLY A 199 -5.23 12.23 3.76
CA GLY A 199 -4.42 11.06 4.10
C GLY A 199 -4.96 9.78 3.43
N SER A 200 -4.26 8.64 3.56
CA SER A 200 -4.85 7.36 3.17
C SER A 200 -6.04 7.08 4.07
N ALA A 201 -7.24 7.20 3.49
CA ALA A 201 -8.47 6.98 4.24
C ALA A 201 -8.56 5.53 4.68
N LEU A 202 -8.95 5.30 5.92
CA LEU A 202 -9.23 3.98 6.46
C LEU A 202 -10.74 3.81 6.56
N ALA A 203 -11.26 2.75 5.91
CA ALA A 203 -12.71 2.55 5.82
C ALA A 203 -13.30 1.93 7.08
N GLU A 204 -12.57 1.02 7.72
CA GLU A 204 -13.04 0.35 8.94
C GLU A 204 -11.92 0.24 9.95
N VAL A 205 -12.01 1.04 11.00
CA VAL A 205 -11.01 1.17 12.07
C VAL A 205 -11.67 1.00 13.42
N TRP A 206 -11.08 0.20 14.27
CA TRP A 206 -11.59 -0.09 15.61
C TRP A 206 -10.58 0.29 16.68
N ARG A 207 -11.07 0.97 17.70
CA ARG A 207 -10.37 1.15 18.96
C ARG A 207 -10.63 -0.11 19.79
N VAL A 208 -9.56 -0.73 20.28
CA VAL A 208 -9.63 -1.97 21.07
C VAL A 208 -9.07 -1.71 22.46
N PHE A 209 -9.83 -2.05 23.48
CA PHE A 209 -9.48 -1.88 24.88
C PHE A 209 -9.05 -3.20 25.51
N ALA A 210 -8.37 -3.07 26.66
CA ALA A 210 -7.86 -4.22 27.40
C ALA A 210 -8.95 -5.13 27.99
N ASP A 211 -10.14 -4.59 28.19
CA ASP A 211 -11.32 -5.32 28.65
C ASP A 211 -12.06 -6.09 27.53
N GLY A 212 -11.56 -5.99 26.29
CA GLY A 212 -12.15 -6.61 25.11
C GLY A 212 -13.22 -5.77 24.41
N ARG A 213 -13.53 -4.59 24.91
CA ARG A 213 -14.46 -3.65 24.27
C ARG A 213 -13.83 -3.13 22.98
N GLU A 214 -14.66 -3.03 21.93
CA GLU A 214 -14.28 -2.45 20.63
C GLU A 214 -15.20 -1.27 20.30
N GLU A 215 -14.63 -0.19 19.77
CA GLU A 215 -15.37 0.98 19.34
C GLU A 215 -14.99 1.35 17.90
N LEU A 216 -15.98 1.49 17.02
CA LEU A 216 -15.76 1.89 15.63
C LEU A 216 -15.32 3.37 15.58
N LEU A 217 -14.19 3.61 14.94
CA LEU A 217 -13.71 4.95 14.62
C LEU A 217 -14.11 5.32 13.20
N ARG A 218 -14.64 6.52 13.02
CA ARG A 218 -14.99 7.05 11.70
C ARG A 218 -14.04 8.17 11.29
N GLY A 219 -13.81 8.29 9.98
CA GLY A 219 -12.99 9.36 9.43
C GLY A 219 -11.57 9.31 9.97
N VAL A 220 -10.91 8.15 9.88
CA VAL A 220 -9.51 7.98 10.26
C VAL A 220 -8.66 7.90 9.01
N GLU A 221 -7.53 8.59 9.05
CA GLU A 221 -6.52 8.57 7.99
C GLU A 221 -5.15 8.22 8.57
N ILE A 222 -4.34 7.54 7.77
CA ILE A 222 -2.91 7.39 8.07
C ILE A 222 -2.24 8.71 7.72
N ALA A 223 -1.67 9.39 8.70
CA ALA A 223 -1.02 10.68 8.48
C ALA A 223 0.18 10.54 7.54
N GLU A 224 1.00 9.53 7.77
CA GLU A 224 2.19 9.22 6.99
C GLU A 224 2.56 7.75 7.15
N MET A 225 3.01 7.11 6.06
CA MET A 225 3.58 5.75 6.08
C MET A 225 4.97 5.77 5.44
N PRO A 226 5.99 6.18 6.19
CA PRO A 226 7.36 6.23 5.67
C PRO A 226 7.90 4.82 5.40
N PRO A 227 8.92 4.66 4.56
CA PRO A 227 9.57 3.36 4.32
C PRO A 227 10.05 2.66 5.58
N ALA A 228 10.38 3.41 6.64
CA ALA A 228 10.78 2.85 7.93
C ALA A 228 9.66 2.08 8.61
N ALA A 229 8.40 2.51 8.48
CA ALA A 229 7.26 1.84 9.10
C ALA A 229 7.15 0.37 8.68
N PHE A 230 7.51 0.05 7.44
CA PHE A 230 7.50 -1.33 6.95
C PHE A 230 8.62 -2.19 7.55
N LYS A 231 9.75 -1.61 7.93
CA LYS A 231 10.84 -2.32 8.62
C LYS A 231 10.47 -2.66 10.05
N ASP A 232 9.59 -1.84 10.64
CA ASP A 232 9.20 -1.90 12.04
C ASP A 232 7.88 -2.67 12.22
N ILE A 233 7.53 -3.54 11.26
CA ILE A 233 6.47 -4.53 11.44
C ILE A 233 6.94 -5.54 12.49
N ALA A 234 6.19 -5.62 13.59
CA ALA A 234 6.59 -6.37 14.78
C ALA A 234 6.21 -7.86 14.70
N ALA A 235 5.08 -8.18 14.06
CA ALA A 235 4.57 -9.54 13.94
C ALA A 235 3.69 -9.72 12.71
N ALA A 236 3.54 -10.97 12.28
CA ALA A 236 2.66 -11.38 11.21
C ALA A 236 1.70 -12.50 11.65
N GLY A 237 0.52 -12.52 11.04
CA GLY A 237 -0.49 -13.55 11.26
C GLY A 237 -0.18 -14.87 10.54
N ASP A 238 -0.90 -15.92 10.91
CA ASP A 238 -0.78 -17.26 10.33
C ASP A 238 -1.77 -17.54 9.18
N ARG A 239 -2.75 -16.64 8.98
CA ARG A 239 -3.82 -16.77 7.99
C ARG A 239 -3.77 -15.62 6.99
N PRO A 240 -3.11 -15.80 5.83
CA PRO A 240 -3.12 -14.80 4.78
C PRO A 240 -4.48 -14.71 4.10
N ALA A 241 -4.82 -13.51 3.62
CA ALA A 241 -5.99 -13.23 2.81
C ALA A 241 -5.58 -12.59 1.47
N VAL A 242 -6.49 -12.68 0.50
CA VAL A 242 -6.34 -12.06 -0.83
C VAL A 242 -7.09 -10.74 -0.84
N TRP A 243 -6.44 -9.71 -1.33
CA TRP A 243 -7.07 -8.48 -1.81
C TRP A 243 -6.80 -8.35 -3.30
N SER A 244 -7.78 -7.89 -4.08
CA SER A 244 -7.61 -7.57 -5.49
C SER A 244 -8.29 -6.25 -5.81
N GLY A 245 -7.63 -5.42 -6.59
CA GLY A 245 -8.15 -4.10 -6.94
C GLY A 245 -7.26 -3.35 -7.92
N GLU A 246 -7.66 -2.14 -8.25
CA GLU A 246 -6.91 -1.27 -9.14
C GLU A 246 -5.61 -0.79 -8.51
N PHE A 247 -4.55 -0.81 -9.31
CA PHE A 247 -3.23 -0.34 -8.88
C PHE A 247 -3.01 1.11 -9.31
N MET A 248 -3.19 2.02 -8.38
CA MET A 248 -3.30 3.46 -8.60
C MET A 248 -1.95 4.20 -8.80
N MET A 249 -1.01 3.64 -9.56
CA MET A 249 0.27 4.32 -9.83
C MET A 249 0.25 5.30 -11.00
N GLY A 250 -0.67 5.08 -11.96
CA GLY A 250 -0.70 5.87 -13.19
C GLY A 250 -0.92 7.37 -12.99
N ALA A 251 -1.70 7.77 -11.98
CA ALA A 251 -1.96 9.16 -11.69
C ALA A 251 -0.71 9.94 -11.20
N ALA A 252 0.18 9.27 -10.48
CA ALA A 252 1.40 9.88 -9.97
C ALA A 252 2.51 9.97 -11.03
N HIS A 253 2.54 9.05 -11.99
CA HIS A 253 3.49 9.03 -13.10
C HIS A 253 2.94 9.70 -14.36
N GLY A 254 1.64 10.06 -14.36
CA GLY A 254 0.98 10.80 -15.43
C GLY A 254 1.48 12.25 -15.65
N LEU A 255 2.45 12.68 -14.87
CA LEU A 255 3.13 13.96 -15.03
C LEU A 255 4.37 13.86 -15.94
N GLY A 256 4.71 12.67 -16.44
CA GLY A 256 5.84 12.46 -17.34
C GLY A 256 5.44 12.49 -18.83
N PRO A 257 6.37 12.79 -19.75
CA PRO A 257 6.12 12.69 -21.18
C PRO A 257 5.75 11.24 -21.57
N GLY A 258 4.54 11.04 -22.05
CA GLY A 258 4.03 9.72 -22.46
C GLY A 258 3.02 9.06 -21.51
N ALA A 259 2.68 9.71 -20.41
CA ALA A 259 1.58 9.24 -19.58
C ALA A 259 0.24 9.59 -20.23
N SER A 260 -0.56 8.59 -20.52
CA SER A 260 -1.93 8.79 -21.03
C SER A 260 -2.86 9.09 -19.86
N VAL A 261 -3.37 10.29 -19.80
CA VAL A 261 -4.50 10.64 -18.93
C VAL A 261 -5.70 9.82 -19.42
N GLY A 262 -6.20 8.89 -18.61
CA GLY A 262 -7.36 8.06 -18.95
C GLY A 262 -7.05 6.59 -19.28
N SER A 263 -5.81 6.12 -19.12
CA SER A 263 -5.51 4.68 -19.20
C SER A 263 -6.20 3.93 -18.05
N GLU A 264 -6.75 2.77 -18.37
CA GLU A 264 -7.28 1.86 -17.36
C GLU A 264 -6.17 1.47 -16.37
N GLN A 265 -6.52 1.47 -15.09
CA GLN A 265 -5.56 1.03 -14.07
C GLN A 265 -5.49 -0.50 -14.06
N PRO A 266 -4.29 -1.09 -14.01
CA PRO A 266 -4.18 -2.53 -13.96
C PRO A 266 -4.78 -3.08 -12.66
N VAL A 267 -5.52 -4.16 -12.77
CA VAL A 267 -5.96 -4.92 -11.61
C VAL A 267 -4.81 -5.81 -11.14
N VAL A 268 -4.54 -5.75 -9.85
CA VAL A 268 -3.50 -6.56 -9.18
C VAL A 268 -4.10 -7.35 -8.03
N SER A 269 -3.42 -8.40 -7.63
CA SER A 269 -3.77 -9.11 -6.38
C SER A 269 -2.61 -9.01 -5.39
N CYS A 270 -2.95 -8.88 -4.13
CA CYS A 270 -1.99 -8.98 -3.03
C CYS A 270 -2.47 -10.03 -2.03
N VAL A 271 -1.57 -10.91 -1.65
CA VAL A 271 -1.79 -11.93 -0.62
C VAL A 271 -0.91 -11.57 0.55
N ALA A 272 -1.50 -11.33 1.71
CA ALA A 272 -0.72 -11.03 2.91
C ALA A 272 -1.39 -11.58 4.18
N PRO A 273 -0.59 -11.94 5.20
CA PRO A 273 -1.08 -12.20 6.54
C PRO A 273 -1.47 -10.88 7.23
N ALA A 274 -2.18 -10.96 8.36
CA ALA A 274 -2.33 -9.82 9.24
C ALA A 274 -0.94 -9.29 9.67
N LEU A 275 -0.81 -7.97 9.80
CA LEU A 275 0.47 -7.32 10.13
C LEU A 275 0.30 -6.38 11.31
N LEU A 276 1.13 -6.57 12.34
CA LEU A 276 1.22 -5.69 13.49
C LEU A 276 2.37 -4.70 13.28
N PHE A 277 2.04 -3.44 13.06
CA PHE A 277 3.01 -2.35 12.99
C PHE A 277 3.36 -1.88 14.40
N GLU A 278 4.64 -1.63 14.65
CA GLU A 278 5.14 -1.14 15.92
C GLU A 278 4.58 0.24 16.26
N GLU A 279 4.55 1.12 15.26
CA GLU A 279 4.04 2.48 15.41
C GLU A 279 3.55 3.04 14.08
N LEU A 280 2.34 3.60 14.10
CA LEU A 280 1.80 4.44 13.02
C LEU A 280 1.12 5.67 13.60
N SER A 281 1.16 6.76 12.83
CA SER A 281 0.43 7.98 13.12
C SER A 281 -0.90 7.98 12.39
N LEU A 282 -1.99 7.98 13.15
CA LEU A 282 -3.35 8.11 12.64
C LEU A 282 -3.92 9.46 13.07
N VAL A 283 -4.69 10.09 12.19
CA VAL A 283 -5.34 11.38 12.43
C VAL A 283 -6.81 11.29 12.03
N GLY A 284 -7.63 12.13 12.63
CA GLY A 284 -9.00 12.33 12.18
C GLY A 284 -8.98 13.02 10.81
N ALA A 285 -9.74 12.50 9.84
CA ALA A 285 -9.91 13.14 8.55
C ALA A 285 -10.51 14.54 8.73
N ARG A 286 -9.99 15.51 7.99
CA ARG A 286 -10.46 16.88 8.00
C ARG A 286 -11.49 17.06 6.87
N GLY A 287 -12.60 17.74 7.18
CA GLY A 287 -13.62 18.09 6.20
C GLY A 287 -15.04 17.65 6.59
N PRO A 288 -16.05 18.13 5.90
CA PRO A 288 -17.41 17.68 6.11
C PRO A 288 -17.54 16.23 5.62
N PHE A 289 -17.80 15.30 6.53
CA PHE A 289 -18.21 13.97 6.14
C PHE A 289 -19.61 14.08 5.52
N PRO A 290 -19.85 13.59 4.29
CA PRO A 290 -21.19 13.54 3.75
C PRO A 290 -22.06 12.74 4.71
N ALA A 291 -23.10 13.36 5.24
CA ALA A 291 -24.09 12.64 6.00
C ALA A 291 -24.73 11.58 5.07
N PRO A 292 -24.85 10.32 5.49
CA PRO A 292 -25.55 9.34 4.67
C PRO A 292 -26.95 9.88 4.37
N PRO A 293 -27.45 9.72 3.12
CA PRO A 293 -28.79 10.14 2.80
C PRO A 293 -29.77 9.45 3.74
N VAL A 294 -30.52 10.23 4.50
CA VAL A 294 -31.61 9.71 5.34
C VAL A 294 -32.76 9.41 4.39
N THR A 295 -32.81 8.17 3.91
CA THR A 295 -33.99 7.69 3.19
C THR A 295 -35.07 7.31 4.20
N PRO A 296 -36.31 7.81 4.05
CA PRO A 296 -37.39 7.37 4.90
C PRO A 296 -37.56 5.87 4.77
N SER A 297 -37.91 5.20 5.87
CA SER A 297 -38.15 3.77 5.86
C SER A 297 -39.23 3.43 4.78
N PRO A 298 -38.98 2.44 3.93
CA PRO A 298 -39.99 2.00 2.95
C PRO A 298 -41.29 1.52 3.63
N LEU A 299 -41.28 1.36 4.95
CA LEU A 299 -42.47 1.00 5.78
C LEU A 299 -43.14 2.22 6.45
N ALA A 300 -42.56 3.43 6.33
CA ALA A 300 -43.12 4.65 6.95
C ALA A 300 -44.36 5.20 6.23
N GLY A 301 -44.87 4.54 5.20
CA GLY A 301 -46.03 4.94 4.41
C GLY A 301 -47.15 3.87 4.35
N ARG A 302 -47.22 2.96 5.32
CA ARG A 302 -48.35 2.03 5.46
C ARG A 302 -49.11 2.29 6.75
#